data_95e522849bf85ddf91bd9df72b2cb3b5
#
_entry.id   95e522849bf85ddf91bd9df72b2cb3b5
#
_cell.length_a   1.000
_cell.length_b   1.000
_cell.length_c   1.000
_cell.angle_alpha   90.00
_cell.angle_beta   90.00
_cell.angle_gamma   90.00
#
_symmetry.space_group_name_H-M   'P 1'
#
loop_
_entity.id
_entity.type
_entity.pdbx_description
1 polymer ?
#
loop_
_entity_poly.entity_id
_entity_poly.type
_entity_poly.pdbx_seq_one_letter_code
_entity_poly.pdbx_strand_id
1 'polypeptide(L)'
;MTIRRFTVLAILLAVCVTSYMVWRGNEDHREFPEKLEEAIRLCRMRTYHDPNYDYEVQYPSFFEQLPDSLIDEPGFSQFRYWDNWVQIELTTRVVPNEDSLSTQEGMQRFAQLHHANEQIIQGDSFLLSGPLYINGSEIPNYRYHSKYVRHRRFWFVQMLVYPIHCEKAVKRLIQQVDDWRVWSPVC
;
A
#
# COMPACT_ATOMS: atom_id res chain seq x y z
N MET A 1 -33.03 -54.76 -16.08
CA MET A 1 -31.71 -54.08 -16.26
C MET A 1 -31.77 -52.55 -16.25
N THR A 2 -32.92 -51.92 -16.36
CA THR A 2 -33.15 -50.46 -16.43
C THR A 2 -33.19 -49.74 -15.07
N ILE A 3 -33.75 -50.32 -14.03
CA ILE A 3 -33.91 -49.69 -12.71
C ILE A 3 -32.54 -49.39 -12.04
N ARG A 4 -31.57 -50.31 -12.11
CA ARG A 4 -30.22 -50.07 -11.58
C ARG A 4 -29.48 -48.88 -12.25
N ARG A 5 -29.72 -48.66 -13.55
CA ARG A 5 -29.11 -47.53 -14.28
C ARG A 5 -29.71 -46.21 -13.86
N PHE A 6 -31.02 -46.16 -13.60
CA PHE A 6 -31.69 -44.93 -13.10
C PHE A 6 -31.28 -44.59 -11.68
N THR A 7 -31.10 -45.56 -10.79
CA THR A 7 -30.58 -45.31 -9.42
C THR A 7 -29.15 -44.77 -9.42
N VAL A 8 -28.27 -45.35 -10.25
CA VAL A 8 -26.89 -44.83 -10.37
C VAL A 8 -26.86 -43.43 -10.92
N LEU A 9 -27.68 -43.11 -11.92
CA LEU A 9 -27.75 -41.77 -12.50
C LEU A 9 -28.28 -40.74 -11.49
N ALA A 10 -29.30 -41.10 -10.71
CA ALA A 10 -29.87 -40.24 -9.67
C ALA A 10 -28.85 -39.93 -8.52
N ILE A 11 -28.06 -40.94 -8.12
CA ILE A 11 -26.99 -40.74 -7.12
C ILE A 11 -25.89 -39.85 -7.67
N LEU A 12 -25.45 -40.03 -8.91
CA LEU A 12 -24.45 -39.15 -9.53
C LEU A 12 -24.94 -37.71 -9.61
N LEU A 13 -26.19 -37.51 -10.00
CA LEU A 13 -26.78 -36.19 -10.09
C LEU A 13 -26.89 -35.53 -8.71
N ALA A 14 -27.28 -36.24 -7.67
CA ALA A 14 -27.32 -35.77 -6.29
C ALA A 14 -25.91 -35.39 -5.79
N VAL A 15 -24.88 -36.18 -6.08
CA VAL A 15 -23.47 -35.87 -5.72
C VAL A 15 -23.00 -34.64 -6.48
N CYS A 16 -23.29 -34.48 -7.75
CA CYS A 16 -22.94 -33.30 -8.53
C CYS A 16 -23.61 -32.03 -7.97
N VAL A 17 -24.91 -32.09 -7.64
CA VAL A 17 -25.67 -30.97 -7.09
C VAL A 17 -25.15 -30.59 -5.69
N THR A 18 -24.90 -31.57 -4.82
CA THR A 18 -24.35 -31.31 -3.50
C THR A 18 -22.93 -30.75 -3.58
N SER A 19 -22.07 -31.28 -4.45
CA SER A 19 -20.72 -30.75 -4.68
C SER A 19 -20.77 -29.32 -5.21
N TYR A 20 -21.67 -29.02 -6.14
CA TYR A 20 -21.89 -27.65 -6.66
C TYR A 20 -22.39 -26.70 -5.57
N MET A 21 -23.35 -27.14 -4.73
CA MET A 21 -23.85 -26.31 -3.63
C MET A 21 -22.78 -26.05 -2.55
N VAL A 22 -21.96 -27.05 -2.21
CA VAL A 22 -20.84 -26.88 -1.29
C VAL A 22 -19.78 -25.93 -1.88
N TRP A 23 -19.44 -26.09 -3.16
CA TRP A 23 -18.50 -25.21 -3.86
C TRP A 23 -19.01 -23.77 -3.89
N ARG A 24 -20.27 -23.56 -4.28
CA ARG A 24 -20.90 -22.24 -4.31
C ARG A 24 -21.08 -21.61 -2.91
N GLY A 25 -21.36 -22.42 -1.90
CA GLY A 25 -21.45 -21.94 -0.51
C GLY A 25 -20.11 -21.56 0.14
N ASN A 26 -18.99 -22.04 -0.44
CA ASN A 26 -17.63 -21.70 -0.03
C ASN A 26 -17.05 -20.50 -0.80
N GLU A 27 -17.74 -20.00 -1.82
CA GLU A 27 -17.30 -18.76 -2.48
C GLU A 27 -17.38 -17.60 -1.50
N ASP A 28 -16.26 -16.94 -1.29
CA ASP A 28 -16.19 -15.72 -0.50
C ASP A 28 -16.80 -14.57 -1.32
N HIS A 29 -18.05 -14.23 -1.02
CA HIS A 29 -18.82 -13.19 -1.71
C HIS A 29 -18.52 -11.78 -1.24
N ARG A 30 -17.58 -11.61 -0.26
CA ARG A 30 -17.16 -10.29 0.20
C ARG A 30 -16.54 -9.50 -0.94
N GLU A 31 -16.76 -8.19 -0.92
CA GLU A 31 -16.14 -7.28 -1.89
C GLU A 31 -14.62 -7.23 -1.71
N PHE A 32 -13.92 -6.88 -2.79
CA PHE A 32 -12.45 -6.80 -2.78
C PHE A 32 -11.88 -5.95 -1.62
N PRO A 33 -12.40 -4.75 -1.30
CA PRO A 33 -11.89 -3.95 -0.19
C PRO A 33 -11.97 -4.66 1.17
N GLU A 34 -13.01 -5.44 1.42
CA GLU A 34 -13.16 -6.21 2.67
C GLU A 34 -12.12 -7.34 2.78
N LYS A 35 -11.88 -8.05 1.67
CA LYS A 35 -10.84 -9.08 1.58
C LYS A 35 -9.45 -8.49 1.78
N LEU A 36 -9.20 -7.32 1.18
CA LEU A 36 -7.95 -6.60 1.32
C LEU A 36 -7.74 -6.11 2.77
N GLU A 37 -8.76 -5.55 3.41
CA GLU A 37 -8.70 -5.12 4.82
C GLU A 37 -8.29 -6.28 5.73
N GLU A 38 -8.94 -7.43 5.54
CA GLU A 38 -8.59 -8.64 6.31
C GLU A 38 -7.18 -9.14 6.00
N ALA A 39 -6.79 -9.18 4.73
CA ALA A 39 -5.45 -9.58 4.33
C ALA A 39 -4.37 -8.68 4.97
N ILE A 40 -4.55 -7.35 4.94
CA ILE A 40 -3.63 -6.39 5.57
C ILE A 40 -3.64 -6.56 7.10
N ARG A 41 -4.80 -6.82 7.70
CA ARG A 41 -4.92 -7.02 9.16
C ARG A 41 -4.20 -8.26 9.64
N LEU A 42 -4.28 -9.36 8.89
CA LEU A 42 -3.76 -10.67 9.28
C LEU A 42 -2.34 -10.95 8.78
N CYS A 43 -1.86 -10.20 7.77
CA CYS A 43 -0.55 -10.46 7.20
C CYS A 43 0.58 -10.19 8.19
N ARG A 44 1.66 -10.95 8.01
CA ARG A 44 2.94 -10.62 8.60
C ARG A 44 3.53 -9.40 7.89
N MET A 45 4.06 -8.44 8.66
CA MET A 45 4.87 -7.36 8.10
C MET A 45 6.30 -7.83 7.89
N ARG A 46 6.90 -7.44 6.77
CA ARG A 46 8.32 -7.56 6.50
C ARG A 46 8.99 -6.22 6.73
N THR A 47 10.26 -6.23 7.08
CA THR A 47 11.07 -5.02 7.22
C THR A 47 12.12 -5.01 6.12
N TYR A 48 12.18 -3.89 5.40
CA TYR A 48 13.27 -3.55 4.49
C TYR A 48 14.19 -2.56 5.20
N HIS A 49 15.48 -2.74 5.03
CA HIS A 49 16.51 -1.86 5.55
C HIS A 49 17.33 -1.31 4.39
N ASP A 50 17.36 0.03 4.25
CA ASP A 50 18.11 0.68 3.17
C ASP A 50 19.61 0.72 3.54
N PRO A 51 20.49 0.18 2.67
CA PRO A 51 21.93 0.09 3.00
C PRO A 51 22.66 1.43 2.88
N ASN A 52 22.09 2.44 2.20
CA ASN A 52 22.75 3.71 1.92
C ASN A 52 22.41 4.79 2.95
N TYR A 53 21.16 4.79 3.43
CA TYR A 53 20.64 5.86 4.28
C TYR A 53 20.14 5.38 5.65
N ASP A 54 20.29 4.08 5.94
CA ASP A 54 20.00 3.49 7.26
C ASP A 54 18.57 3.73 7.77
N TYR A 55 17.58 3.71 6.86
CA TYR A 55 16.17 3.77 7.23
C TYR A 55 15.50 2.40 7.09
N GLU A 56 14.43 2.20 7.83
CA GLU A 56 13.63 0.97 7.74
C GLU A 56 12.22 1.26 7.24
N VAL A 57 11.68 0.33 6.44
CA VAL A 57 10.30 0.34 5.96
C VAL A 57 9.65 -0.99 6.30
N GLN A 58 8.51 -0.93 6.97
CA GLN A 58 7.66 -2.10 7.14
C GLN A 58 6.64 -2.18 6.00
N TYR A 59 6.43 -3.37 5.47
CA TYR A 59 5.48 -3.59 4.38
C TYR A 59 4.79 -4.96 4.50
N PRO A 60 3.56 -5.13 3.98
CA PRO A 60 2.86 -6.40 3.99
C PRO A 60 3.64 -7.50 3.28
N SER A 61 3.66 -8.70 3.85
CA SER A 61 4.42 -9.83 3.28
C SER A 61 3.98 -10.28 1.89
N PHE A 62 2.79 -9.90 1.47
CA PHE A 62 2.23 -10.19 0.14
C PHE A 62 2.46 -9.07 -0.88
N PHE A 63 3.08 -7.94 -0.47
CA PHE A 63 3.58 -6.94 -1.42
C PHE A 63 4.87 -7.44 -2.06
N GLU A 64 5.01 -7.18 -3.33
CA GLU A 64 6.22 -7.39 -4.09
C GLU A 64 7.19 -6.23 -3.88
N GLN A 65 8.41 -6.52 -3.47
CA GLN A 65 9.48 -5.53 -3.43
C GLN A 65 10.10 -5.41 -4.82
N LEU A 66 10.26 -4.20 -5.32
CA LEU A 66 11.09 -3.96 -6.50
C LEU A 66 12.55 -4.24 -6.14
N PRO A 67 13.26 -5.14 -6.88
CA PRO A 67 14.66 -5.44 -6.60
C PRO A 67 15.56 -4.21 -6.68
N ASP A 68 16.45 -4.04 -5.71
CA ASP A 68 17.39 -2.90 -5.67
C ASP A 68 18.26 -2.82 -6.94
N SER A 69 18.52 -3.97 -7.59
CA SER A 69 19.24 -4.03 -8.88
C SER A 69 18.53 -3.37 -10.06
N LEU A 70 17.23 -3.06 -9.92
CA LEU A 70 16.43 -2.35 -10.91
C LEU A 70 16.21 -0.88 -10.54
N ILE A 71 16.81 -0.43 -9.44
CA ILE A 71 16.68 0.92 -8.91
C ILE A 71 18.00 1.65 -9.12
N ASP A 72 18.00 2.65 -9.99
CA ASP A 72 19.18 3.49 -10.23
C ASP A 72 19.30 4.67 -9.24
N GLU A 73 18.30 4.88 -8.38
CA GLU A 73 18.23 6.00 -7.44
C GLU A 73 18.55 5.52 -6.02
N PRO A 74 19.71 5.88 -5.42
CA PRO A 74 20.04 5.54 -4.05
C PRO A 74 19.01 6.11 -3.06
N GLY A 75 18.56 5.30 -2.08
CA GLY A 75 17.56 5.70 -1.11
C GLY A 75 16.11 5.65 -1.62
N PHE A 76 15.88 5.05 -2.79
CA PHE A 76 14.56 4.71 -3.27
C PHE A 76 14.24 3.25 -2.96
N SER A 77 13.02 2.98 -2.49
CA SER A 77 12.48 1.63 -2.37
C SER A 77 11.00 1.62 -2.74
N GLN A 78 10.52 0.51 -3.31
CA GLN A 78 9.16 0.36 -3.78
C GLN A 78 8.62 -1.02 -3.42
N PHE A 79 7.43 -1.03 -2.85
CA PHE A 79 6.67 -2.23 -2.49
C PHE A 79 5.28 -2.08 -3.07
N ARG A 80 4.83 -3.06 -3.83
CA ARG A 80 3.54 -2.97 -4.51
C ARG A 80 2.71 -4.24 -4.34
N TYR A 81 1.42 -4.04 -4.25
CA TYR A 81 0.41 -5.06 -4.49
C TYR A 81 -0.28 -4.72 -5.81
N TRP A 82 -0.37 -5.69 -6.66
CA TRP A 82 -1.02 -5.54 -7.96
C TRP A 82 -1.83 -6.79 -8.27
N ASP A 83 -3.10 -6.56 -8.64
CA ASP A 83 -3.93 -7.53 -9.33
C ASP A 83 -4.51 -6.89 -10.61
N ASN A 84 -5.41 -7.58 -11.30
CA ASN A 84 -5.96 -7.10 -12.57
C ASN A 84 -6.77 -5.79 -12.44
N TRP A 85 -7.12 -5.35 -11.22
CA TRP A 85 -8.08 -4.27 -10.98
C TRP A 85 -7.56 -3.17 -10.06
N VAL A 86 -6.60 -3.48 -9.21
CA VAL A 86 -6.14 -2.60 -8.14
C VAL A 86 -4.63 -2.62 -8.04
N GLN A 87 -4.05 -1.43 -7.95
CA GLN A 87 -2.66 -1.24 -7.61
C GLN A 87 -2.56 -0.44 -6.31
N ILE A 88 -1.79 -0.96 -5.36
CA ILE A 88 -1.43 -0.27 -4.13
C ILE A 88 0.08 -0.25 -4.05
N GLU A 89 0.62 0.92 -3.79
CA GLU A 89 2.07 1.13 -3.84
C GLU A 89 2.54 1.87 -2.60
N LEU A 90 3.56 1.35 -1.95
CA LEU A 90 4.29 1.99 -0.88
C LEU A 90 5.71 2.27 -1.37
N THR A 91 6.07 3.54 -1.45
CA THR A 91 7.41 3.96 -1.86
C THR A 91 8.11 4.71 -0.74
N THR A 92 9.43 4.63 -0.72
CA THR A 92 10.26 5.51 0.10
C THR A 92 11.34 6.13 -0.77
N ARG A 93 11.63 7.40 -0.55
CA ARG A 93 12.63 8.15 -1.30
C ARG A 93 13.41 9.08 -0.39
N VAL A 94 14.69 9.26 -0.65
CA VAL A 94 15.54 10.24 0.01
C VAL A 94 15.82 11.38 -0.96
N VAL A 95 15.35 12.60 -0.61
CA VAL A 95 15.49 13.79 -1.44
C VAL A 95 16.44 14.78 -0.76
N PRO A 96 17.48 15.28 -1.45
CA PRO A 96 18.33 16.32 -0.90
C PRO A 96 17.56 17.61 -0.56
N ASN A 97 17.84 18.20 0.60
CA ASN A 97 17.34 19.51 1.01
C ASN A 97 18.42 20.58 0.74
N GLU A 98 18.73 20.80 -0.54
CA GLU A 98 19.81 21.67 -0.99
C GLU A 98 19.57 23.11 -0.56
N ASP A 99 18.31 23.58 -0.61
CA ASP A 99 17.90 24.93 -0.24
C ASP A 99 17.82 25.12 1.30
N SER A 100 18.14 24.09 2.08
CA SER A 100 18.04 24.09 3.56
C SER A 100 16.68 24.53 4.10
N LEU A 101 15.60 24.15 3.39
CA LEU A 101 14.24 24.52 3.74
C LEU A 101 13.89 24.06 5.16
N SER A 102 13.18 24.92 5.88
CA SER A 102 12.52 24.55 7.14
C SER A 102 11.39 23.55 6.88
N THR A 103 10.88 22.92 7.94
CA THR A 103 9.73 22.00 7.83
C THR A 103 8.51 22.68 7.21
N GLN A 104 8.25 23.93 7.58
CA GLN A 104 7.13 24.73 7.05
C GLN A 104 7.30 25.02 5.54
N GLU A 105 8.48 25.49 5.14
CA GLU A 105 8.78 25.80 3.73
C GLU A 105 8.77 24.53 2.87
N GLY A 106 9.36 23.44 3.39
CA GLY A 106 9.33 22.13 2.72
C GLY A 106 7.89 21.65 2.52
N MET A 107 7.04 21.73 3.55
CA MET A 107 5.63 21.36 3.45
C MET A 107 4.91 22.15 2.36
N GLN A 108 5.07 23.47 2.33
CA GLN A 108 4.43 24.33 1.31
C GLN A 108 4.90 23.95 -0.11
N ARG A 109 6.21 23.76 -0.29
CA ARG A 109 6.80 23.39 -1.58
C ARG A 109 6.29 22.02 -2.08
N PHE A 110 6.33 21.00 -1.22
CA PHE A 110 5.88 19.66 -1.60
C PHE A 110 4.35 19.59 -1.75
N ALA A 111 3.60 20.33 -0.95
CA ALA A 111 2.15 20.42 -1.11
C ALA A 111 1.74 21.01 -2.47
N GLN A 112 2.42 22.04 -2.94
CA GLN A 112 2.21 22.61 -4.27
C GLN A 112 2.60 21.61 -5.37
N LEU A 113 3.75 20.96 -5.23
CA LEU A 113 4.26 19.99 -6.19
C LEU A 113 3.33 18.79 -6.38
N HIS A 114 2.75 18.29 -5.29
CA HIS A 114 1.90 17.10 -5.29
C HIS A 114 0.40 17.41 -5.26
N HIS A 115 0.00 18.69 -5.38
CA HIS A 115 -1.40 19.12 -5.31
C HIS A 115 -2.12 18.63 -4.05
N ALA A 116 -1.44 18.71 -2.89
CA ALA A 116 -1.98 18.25 -1.62
C ALA A 116 -3.17 19.12 -1.17
N ASN A 117 -4.27 18.48 -0.79
CA ASN A 117 -5.43 19.14 -0.18
C ASN A 117 -5.46 19.01 1.35
N GLU A 118 -4.67 18.12 1.92
CA GLU A 118 -4.51 17.98 3.37
C GLU A 118 -3.05 18.12 3.74
N GLN A 119 -2.76 18.90 4.79
CA GLN A 119 -1.40 19.23 5.24
C GLN A 119 -1.38 19.26 6.75
N ILE A 120 -0.51 18.48 7.39
CA ILE A 120 -0.39 18.39 8.85
C ILE A 120 1.09 18.43 9.22
N ILE A 121 1.50 19.39 10.08
CA ILE A 121 2.86 19.45 10.63
C ILE A 121 2.92 18.65 11.93
N GLN A 122 3.99 17.87 12.09
CA GLN A 122 4.29 17.07 13.27
C GLN A 122 5.78 17.22 13.65
N GLY A 123 6.13 18.30 14.33
CA GLY A 123 7.52 18.58 14.71
C GLY A 123 8.44 18.77 13.50
N ASP A 124 9.45 17.90 13.34
CA ASP A 124 10.38 17.91 12.20
C ASP A 124 9.86 17.13 10.98
N SER A 125 8.59 16.74 10.98
CA SER A 125 7.93 16.05 9.91
C SER A 125 6.61 16.69 9.52
N PHE A 126 6.08 16.32 8.36
CA PHE A 126 4.74 16.69 7.94
C PHE A 126 4.09 15.59 7.11
N LEU A 127 2.76 15.60 7.09
CA LEU A 127 1.92 14.71 6.30
C LEU A 127 1.27 15.49 5.18
N LEU A 128 1.19 14.89 4.00
CA LEU A 128 0.45 15.41 2.86
C LEU A 128 -0.46 14.31 2.32
N SER A 129 -1.69 14.68 1.97
CA SER A 129 -2.63 13.80 1.29
C SER A 129 -3.33 14.55 0.17
N GLY A 130 -3.68 13.83 -0.88
CA GLY A 130 -4.37 14.43 -2.02
C GLY A 130 -4.66 13.43 -3.15
N PRO A 131 -5.24 13.92 -4.25
CA PRO A 131 -5.38 13.15 -5.47
C PRO A 131 -4.01 12.82 -6.06
N LEU A 132 -3.91 11.67 -6.73
CA LEU A 132 -2.67 11.27 -7.38
C LEU A 132 -2.52 11.99 -8.73
N TYR A 133 -1.36 12.63 -8.95
CA TYR A 133 -0.97 13.20 -10.24
C TYR A 133 0.26 12.48 -10.79
N ILE A 134 0.23 12.13 -12.08
CA ILE A 134 1.38 11.57 -12.81
C ILE A 134 1.57 12.40 -14.09
N ASN A 135 2.76 12.95 -14.28
CA ASN A 135 3.08 13.79 -15.43
C ASN A 135 2.12 14.98 -15.62
N GLY A 136 1.66 15.58 -14.52
CA GLY A 136 0.75 16.72 -14.53
C GLY A 136 -0.73 16.38 -14.78
N SER A 137 -1.08 15.10 -14.91
CA SER A 137 -2.47 14.63 -15.07
C SER A 137 -2.94 13.92 -13.82
N GLU A 138 -4.14 14.24 -13.37
CA GLU A 138 -4.78 13.53 -12.26
C GLU A 138 -5.12 12.10 -12.68
N ILE A 139 -4.78 11.14 -11.84
CA ILE A 139 -5.18 9.74 -12.01
C ILE A 139 -6.52 9.53 -11.31
N PRO A 140 -7.62 9.31 -12.06
CA PRO A 140 -8.94 9.20 -11.49
C PRO A 140 -9.05 8.06 -10.47
N ASN A 141 -9.76 8.32 -9.38
CA ASN A 141 -10.01 7.34 -8.32
C ASN A 141 -8.78 6.86 -7.54
N TYR A 142 -7.63 7.54 -7.65
CA TYR A 142 -6.44 7.28 -6.84
C TYR A 142 -6.12 8.46 -5.94
N ARG A 143 -5.64 8.13 -4.75
CA ARG A 143 -5.11 9.09 -3.77
C ARG A 143 -3.72 8.67 -3.33
N TYR A 144 -3.00 9.65 -2.81
CA TYR A 144 -1.78 9.39 -2.05
C TYR A 144 -1.91 9.89 -0.62
N HIS A 145 -1.14 9.26 0.27
CA HIS A 145 -0.88 9.69 1.63
C HIS A 145 0.62 9.57 1.89
N SER A 146 1.26 10.65 2.32
CA SER A 146 2.72 10.68 2.43
C SER A 146 3.20 11.38 3.69
N LYS A 147 4.33 10.89 4.22
CA LYS A 147 5.06 11.51 5.31
C LYS A 147 6.42 11.95 4.85
N TYR A 148 6.80 13.16 5.24
CA TYR A 148 8.09 13.78 5.01
C TYR A 148 8.77 13.99 6.35
N VAL A 149 9.96 13.43 6.53
CA VAL A 149 10.77 13.58 7.73
C VAL A 149 12.05 14.32 7.36
N ARG A 150 12.25 15.50 7.96
CA ARG A 150 13.48 16.25 7.77
C ARG A 150 14.57 15.71 8.67
N HIS A 151 15.68 15.28 8.09
CA HIS A 151 16.86 14.91 8.84
C HIS A 151 18.14 15.42 8.17
N ARG A 152 18.92 16.24 8.87
CA ARG A 152 20.15 16.89 8.36
C ARG A 152 19.86 17.65 7.05
N ARG A 153 20.44 17.17 5.94
CA ARG A 153 20.36 17.77 4.59
C ARG A 153 19.45 16.99 3.65
N PHE A 154 18.55 16.17 4.20
CA PHE A 154 17.66 15.33 3.43
C PHE A 154 16.22 15.39 3.91
N TRP A 155 15.32 15.15 3.00
CA TRP A 155 13.95 14.75 3.23
C TRP A 155 13.83 13.24 3.00
N PHE A 156 13.39 12.53 4.00
CA PHE A 156 12.97 11.14 3.87
C PHE A 156 11.48 11.13 3.64
N VAL A 157 11.06 10.56 2.53
CA VAL A 157 9.66 10.60 2.08
C VAL A 157 9.14 9.18 2.00
N GLN A 158 8.08 8.88 2.73
CA GLN A 158 7.32 7.65 2.56
C GLN A 158 5.94 7.99 2.00
N MET A 159 5.54 7.34 0.92
CA MET A 159 4.27 7.60 0.23
C MET A 159 3.53 6.30 -0.01
N LEU A 160 2.26 6.28 0.36
CA LEU A 160 1.29 5.24 0.04
C LEU A 160 0.35 5.76 -1.04
N VAL A 161 0.23 5.02 -2.15
CA VAL A 161 -0.72 5.28 -3.23
C VAL A 161 -1.76 4.17 -3.24
N TYR A 162 -3.02 4.53 -3.34
CA TYR A 162 -4.14 3.58 -3.27
C TYR A 162 -5.40 4.09 -3.97
N PRO A 163 -6.29 3.19 -4.42
CA PRO A 163 -7.60 3.57 -4.93
C PRO A 163 -8.52 4.08 -3.82
N ILE A 164 -9.30 5.12 -4.09
CA ILE A 164 -10.20 5.75 -3.11
C ILE A 164 -11.14 4.74 -2.44
N HIS A 165 -11.70 3.80 -3.21
CA HIS A 165 -12.61 2.78 -2.66
C HIS A 165 -11.93 1.78 -1.71
N CYS A 166 -10.59 1.74 -1.68
CA CYS A 166 -9.80 0.91 -0.76
C CYS A 166 -9.32 1.68 0.48
N GLU A 167 -9.66 2.95 0.66
CA GLU A 167 -9.15 3.80 1.75
C GLU A 167 -9.35 3.16 3.14
N LYS A 168 -10.54 2.62 3.39
CA LYS A 168 -10.83 1.91 4.64
C LYS A 168 -9.94 0.66 4.80
N ALA A 169 -9.76 -0.09 3.73
CA ALA A 169 -8.96 -1.32 3.73
C ALA A 169 -7.48 -1.06 4.02
N VAL A 170 -6.93 0.05 3.50
CA VAL A 170 -5.51 0.42 3.71
C VAL A 170 -5.26 1.28 4.95
N LYS A 171 -6.27 1.50 5.81
CA LYS A 171 -6.16 2.34 7.00
C LYS A 171 -4.96 1.98 7.90
N ARG A 172 -4.66 0.69 8.05
CA ARG A 172 -3.49 0.22 8.81
C ARG A 172 -2.18 0.69 8.17
N LEU A 173 -2.11 0.72 6.84
CA LEU A 173 -0.92 1.20 6.12
C LEU A 173 -0.79 2.72 6.20
N ILE A 174 -1.91 3.46 6.13
CA ILE A 174 -1.93 4.91 6.37
C ILE A 174 -1.38 5.21 7.76
N GLN A 175 -1.89 4.54 8.80
CA GLN A 175 -1.38 4.71 10.17
C GLN A 175 0.11 4.37 10.28
N GLN A 176 0.56 3.35 9.56
CA GLN A 176 1.98 3.00 9.53
C GLN A 176 2.85 4.09 8.90
N VAL A 177 2.37 4.77 7.84
CA VAL A 177 3.03 5.94 7.26
C VAL A 177 3.05 7.09 8.28
N ASP A 178 1.95 7.35 8.99
CA ASP A 178 1.87 8.38 10.02
C ASP A 178 2.85 8.14 11.17
N ASP A 179 3.03 6.89 11.57
CA ASP A 179 3.90 6.50 12.67
C ASP A 179 5.37 6.29 12.23
N TRP A 180 5.65 6.31 10.92
CA TRP A 180 6.98 6.05 10.39
C TRP A 180 8.02 7.04 10.95
N ARG A 181 9.17 6.48 11.34
CA ARG A 181 10.30 7.23 11.86
C ARG A 181 11.58 6.80 11.17
N VAL A 182 12.40 7.74 10.76
CA VAL A 182 13.69 7.48 10.12
C VAL A 182 14.74 7.05 11.14
N TRP A 183 14.57 7.47 12.40
CA TRP A 183 15.51 7.18 13.49
C TRP A 183 14.76 6.56 14.67
N SER A 184 15.16 5.36 15.06
CA SER A 184 14.88 4.90 16.41
C SER A 184 15.84 5.62 17.36
N PRO A 185 15.38 6.26 18.43
CA PRO A 185 16.28 6.72 19.46
C PRO A 185 17.01 5.46 19.97
N VAL A 186 18.34 5.44 19.82
CA VAL A 186 19.16 4.43 20.49
C VAL A 186 18.94 4.65 21.98
N CYS A 187 18.25 3.69 22.63
CA CYS A 187 18.11 3.64 24.08
C CYS A 187 19.47 3.33 24.72
#